data_161b777314eaa9a64a94ac9c4fe27d9a
#
_entry.id   161b777314eaa9a64a94ac9c4fe27d9a
#
_cell.length_a   1.000
_cell.length_b   1.000
_cell.length_c   1.000
_cell.angle_alpha   90.00
_cell.angle_beta   90.00
_cell.angle_gamma   90.00
#
_symmetry.space_group_name_H-M   'P 1'
#
loop_
_entity.id
_entity.type
_entity.pdbx_description
1 polymer ?
#
loop_
_entity_poly.entity_id
_entity_poly.type
_entity_poly.pdbx_seq_one_letter_code
_entity_poly.pdbx_strand_id
1 'polypeptide(L)'
;YNMKILVLNCGSSSIKYKLYDMTDHSVMAQGGIEKIGLPGSFLKMTLPDGTKKIIEEDIPEHTKGVQFIFHILTDPELGALKSLEELGAVGHRMVHGGEKFNQSVLLTPEVLEAFTACNDLAPLHNPANLKGVNAVSALLPSIPQVGVFDTAFHQTMPDYAYMYALPYEMYEKYGIRRYGFHGTSHRYVSQRVCEYLGVDPAGKRIITCHVGNGGSISAVKDGKCIDTSMGLTPLEGLMMGTRSGDVDGGAVTFIMDKEGLAPSEMSNLLNKKSGVAGVTGVSSDMREVIAAAHEGNPRCRLALDMYAYRVKKYIGAYAAAMNGVDIILFTGGVGENQADMREAFCNGLDYLGVSLDKAKNNTVRGDEAIISTPDSKVTVCVIPTDEELMIAKDTMALV
;
A
#
# COMPACT_ATOMS: atom_id res chain seq x y z
N TYR A 1 -19.78 -2.78 22.11
CA TYR A 1 -19.49 -4.03 21.39
C TYR A 1 -18.01 -4.33 21.50
N ASN A 2 -17.65 -5.36 22.24
CA ASN A 2 -16.26 -5.67 22.58
C ASN A 2 -15.69 -6.71 21.62
N MET A 3 -15.48 -6.31 20.35
CA MET A 3 -14.96 -7.21 19.33
C MET A 3 -13.45 -7.07 19.17
N LYS A 4 -12.75 -8.19 19.17
CA LYS A 4 -11.33 -8.26 18.86
C LYS A 4 -11.14 -8.85 17.48
N ILE A 5 -10.37 -8.18 16.67
CA ILE A 5 -10.17 -8.53 15.26
C ILE A 5 -8.68 -8.69 14.99
N LEU A 6 -8.32 -9.83 14.41
CA LEU A 6 -6.99 -10.11 13.92
C LEU A 6 -6.91 -9.73 12.44
N VAL A 7 -5.92 -8.94 12.08
CA VAL A 7 -5.63 -8.59 10.68
C VAL A 7 -4.39 -9.36 10.24
N LEU A 8 -4.49 -10.05 9.11
CA LEU A 8 -3.40 -10.84 8.53
C LEU A 8 -3.04 -10.32 7.15
N ASN A 9 -1.73 -10.29 6.88
CA ASN A 9 -1.18 -10.02 5.58
C ASN A 9 -0.17 -11.13 5.25
N CYS A 10 -0.58 -12.07 4.39
CA CYS A 10 0.21 -13.25 4.04
C CYS A 10 0.92 -13.07 2.71
N GLY A 11 2.24 -13.02 2.75
CA GLY A 11 3.11 -13.08 1.59
C GLY A 11 3.60 -14.51 1.33
N SER A 12 4.42 -14.68 0.28
CA SER A 12 4.93 -16.00 -0.11
C SER A 12 5.75 -16.69 0.97
N SER A 13 6.50 -15.92 1.76
CA SER A 13 7.37 -16.44 2.83
C SER A 13 7.21 -15.69 4.15
N SER A 14 6.13 -14.93 4.29
CA SER A 14 5.90 -14.11 5.48
C SER A 14 4.43 -14.03 5.86
N ILE A 15 4.16 -13.77 7.14
CA ILE A 15 2.83 -13.42 7.63
C ILE A 15 2.99 -12.27 8.61
N LYS A 16 2.35 -11.14 8.32
CA LYS A 16 2.27 -10.01 9.27
C LYS A 16 0.91 -10.03 9.94
N TYR A 17 0.89 -9.73 11.23
CA TYR A 17 -0.36 -9.75 12.00
C TYR A 17 -0.47 -8.53 12.91
N LYS A 18 -1.72 -8.12 13.15
CA LYS A 18 -2.06 -7.06 14.09
C LYS A 18 -3.41 -7.38 14.71
N LEU A 19 -3.47 -7.37 16.03
CA LEU A 19 -4.70 -7.64 16.79
C LEU A 19 -5.23 -6.33 17.35
N TYR A 20 -6.49 -6.03 17.05
CA TYR A 20 -7.17 -4.83 17.52
C TYR A 20 -8.27 -5.15 18.52
N ASP A 21 -8.39 -4.28 19.52
CA ASP A 21 -9.62 -4.14 20.29
C ASP A 21 -10.46 -3.05 19.62
N MET A 22 -11.56 -3.45 19.00
CA MET A 22 -12.38 -2.51 18.22
C MET A 22 -13.30 -1.64 19.07
N THR A 23 -13.25 -1.79 20.40
CA THR A 23 -13.92 -0.86 21.31
C THR A 23 -13.30 0.54 21.24
N ASP A 24 -11.98 0.60 21.19
CA ASP A 24 -11.21 1.86 21.18
C ASP A 24 -10.19 1.93 20.04
N HIS A 25 -10.18 0.94 19.14
CA HIS A 25 -9.23 0.79 18.04
C HIS A 25 -7.78 0.65 18.50
N SER A 26 -7.55 0.19 19.73
CA SER A 26 -6.20 -0.02 20.25
C SER A 26 -5.57 -1.29 19.66
N VAL A 27 -4.26 -1.24 19.50
CA VAL A 27 -3.47 -2.40 19.06
C VAL A 27 -3.11 -3.22 20.30
N MET A 28 -3.61 -4.44 20.38
CA MET A 28 -3.35 -5.37 21.49
C MET A 28 -2.07 -6.18 21.28
N ALA A 29 -1.74 -6.49 20.02
CA ALA A 29 -0.56 -7.27 19.66
C ALA A 29 -0.22 -7.02 18.20
N GLN A 30 1.06 -7.12 17.87
CA GLN A 30 1.52 -7.03 16.49
C GLN A 30 2.86 -7.73 16.31
N GLY A 31 3.08 -8.21 15.11
CA GLY A 31 4.33 -8.88 14.76
C GLY A 31 4.29 -9.48 13.37
N GLY A 32 5.25 -10.34 13.11
CA GLY A 32 5.34 -11.00 11.83
C GLY A 32 6.25 -12.22 11.87
N ILE A 33 5.95 -13.16 10.98
CA ILE A 33 6.78 -14.33 10.74
C ILE A 33 7.54 -14.11 9.44
N GLU A 34 8.82 -14.42 9.46
CA GLU A 34 9.71 -14.31 8.30
C GLU A 34 10.30 -15.68 7.95
N LYS A 35 10.68 -15.83 6.68
CA LYS A 35 11.36 -17.03 6.16
C LYS A 35 10.54 -18.32 6.29
N ILE A 36 9.24 -18.25 6.07
CA ILE A 36 8.37 -19.44 6.03
C ILE A 36 8.84 -20.37 4.92
N GLY A 37 9.03 -21.65 5.25
CA GLY A 37 9.50 -22.66 4.29
C GLY A 37 11.00 -22.59 4.00
N LEU A 38 11.74 -21.74 4.69
CA LEU A 38 13.17 -21.53 4.52
C LEU A 38 13.91 -21.79 5.83
N PRO A 39 15.23 -22.06 5.79
CA PRO A 39 16.01 -22.18 7.02
C PRO A 39 16.02 -20.87 7.81
N GLY A 40 15.91 -20.99 9.13
CA GLY A 40 16.01 -19.84 10.03
C GLY A 40 14.74 -19.02 10.15
N SER A 41 13.56 -19.63 9.98
CA SER A 41 12.29 -18.95 10.19
C SER A 41 12.16 -18.47 11.65
N PHE A 42 11.48 -17.32 11.81
CA PHE A 42 11.31 -16.71 13.13
C PHE A 42 10.06 -15.84 13.16
N LEU A 43 9.56 -15.62 14.39
CA LEU A 43 8.54 -14.61 14.64
C LEU A 43 9.17 -13.43 15.37
N LYS A 44 8.91 -12.22 14.89
CA LYS A 44 9.31 -10.98 15.54
C LYS A 44 8.07 -10.25 16.00
N MET A 45 7.97 -9.98 17.30
CA MET A 45 6.81 -9.30 17.87
C MET A 45 7.23 -8.02 18.60
N THR A 46 6.29 -7.08 18.66
CA THR A 46 6.46 -5.86 19.44
C THR A 46 5.84 -6.07 20.81
N LEU A 47 6.63 -5.88 21.87
CA LEU A 47 6.15 -5.96 23.25
C LEU A 47 5.44 -4.65 23.65
N PRO A 48 4.63 -4.67 24.75
CA PRO A 48 3.91 -3.48 25.20
C PRO A 48 4.79 -2.25 25.45
N ASP A 49 6.04 -2.45 25.82
CA ASP A 49 7.02 -1.36 26.03
C ASP A 49 7.64 -0.82 24.74
N GLY A 50 7.24 -1.37 23.58
CA GLY A 50 7.75 -0.98 22.26
C GLY A 50 9.01 -1.72 21.82
N THR A 51 9.61 -2.54 22.69
CA THR A 51 10.78 -3.35 22.31
C THR A 51 10.38 -4.53 21.46
N LYS A 52 11.34 -5.09 20.72
CA LYS A 52 11.13 -6.24 19.84
C LYS A 52 11.61 -7.51 20.50
N LYS A 53 10.86 -8.60 20.32
CA LYS A 53 11.26 -9.95 20.73
C LYS A 53 11.26 -10.84 19.50
N ILE A 54 12.33 -11.62 19.34
CA ILE A 54 12.46 -12.60 18.26
C ILE A 54 12.36 -14.00 18.86
N ILE A 55 11.49 -14.81 18.27
CA ILE A 55 11.31 -16.22 18.66
C ILE A 55 11.59 -17.07 17.44
N GLU A 56 12.65 -17.87 17.51
CA GLU A 56 13.01 -18.80 16.45
C GLU A 56 12.11 -20.04 16.54
N GLU A 57 11.57 -20.45 15.40
CA GLU A 57 10.70 -21.60 15.25
C GLU A 57 10.80 -22.11 13.83
N ASP A 58 10.78 -23.43 13.64
CA ASP A 58 10.70 -24.02 12.31
C ASP A 58 9.26 -23.90 11.78
N ILE A 59 9.07 -23.12 10.74
CA ILE A 59 7.77 -22.84 10.16
C ILE A 59 7.79 -23.23 8.69
N PRO A 60 7.43 -24.50 8.37
CA PRO A 60 7.57 -25.02 7.02
C PRO A 60 6.52 -24.47 6.04
N GLU A 61 5.35 -24.02 6.54
CA GLU A 61 4.26 -23.55 5.68
C GLU A 61 3.30 -22.64 6.47
N HIS A 62 2.33 -22.01 5.77
CA HIS A 62 1.48 -20.96 6.33
C HIS A 62 0.56 -21.43 7.44
N THR A 63 0.03 -22.66 7.37
CA THR A 63 -0.85 -23.19 8.43
C THR A 63 -0.11 -23.26 9.76
N LYS A 64 1.13 -23.76 9.74
CA LYS A 64 1.99 -23.77 10.92
C LYS A 64 2.27 -22.33 11.40
N GLY A 65 2.45 -21.40 10.49
CA GLY A 65 2.66 -19.99 10.81
C GLY A 65 1.47 -19.37 11.53
N VAL A 66 0.27 -19.56 11.03
CA VAL A 66 -0.96 -19.07 11.68
C VAL A 66 -1.17 -19.75 13.03
N GLN A 67 -0.91 -21.04 13.09
CA GLN A 67 -0.98 -21.79 14.37
C GLN A 67 -0.02 -21.20 15.40
N PHE A 68 1.20 -20.87 14.99
CA PHE A 68 2.20 -20.25 15.86
C PHE A 68 1.78 -18.87 16.33
N ILE A 69 1.20 -18.05 15.46
CA ILE A 69 0.64 -16.74 15.84
C ILE A 69 -0.45 -16.93 16.90
N PHE A 70 -1.36 -17.88 16.72
CA PHE A 70 -2.41 -18.15 17.69
C PHE A 70 -1.84 -18.61 19.02
N HIS A 71 -0.79 -19.43 19.00
CA HIS A 71 -0.08 -19.87 20.20
C HIS A 71 0.52 -18.68 20.95
N ILE A 72 1.18 -17.76 20.25
CA ILE A 72 1.76 -16.55 20.84
C ILE A 72 0.67 -15.62 21.41
N LEU A 73 -0.44 -15.44 20.69
CA LEU A 73 -1.54 -14.58 21.14
C LEU A 73 -2.19 -15.08 22.45
N THR A 74 -2.13 -16.38 22.72
CA THR A 74 -2.72 -17.00 23.90
C THR A 74 -1.69 -17.52 24.91
N ASP A 75 -0.41 -17.19 24.69
CA ASP A 75 0.65 -17.55 25.63
C ASP A 75 0.42 -16.84 26.97
N PRO A 76 0.53 -17.54 28.12
CA PRO A 76 0.28 -16.92 29.43
C PRO A 76 1.16 -15.70 29.77
N GLU A 77 2.37 -15.64 29.22
CA GLU A 77 3.31 -14.53 29.48
C GLU A 77 3.31 -13.48 28.38
N LEU A 78 3.21 -13.90 27.12
CA LEU A 78 3.38 -13.03 25.95
C LEU A 78 2.05 -12.62 25.33
N GLY A 79 0.97 -13.36 25.60
CA GLY A 79 -0.28 -13.25 24.88
C GLY A 79 -1.16 -12.12 25.36
N ALA A 80 -1.88 -11.51 24.41
CA ALA A 80 -2.89 -10.50 24.67
C ALA A 80 -4.27 -11.11 24.92
N LEU A 81 -4.46 -12.40 24.64
CA LEU A 81 -5.72 -13.11 24.78
C LEU A 81 -5.58 -14.23 25.80
N LYS A 82 -6.65 -14.49 26.55
CA LYS A 82 -6.73 -15.67 27.44
C LYS A 82 -7.09 -16.92 26.65
N SER A 83 -7.91 -16.76 25.61
CA SER A 83 -8.39 -17.84 24.77
C SER A 83 -8.67 -17.31 23.37
N LEU A 84 -8.59 -18.16 22.36
CA LEU A 84 -8.98 -17.83 20.98
C LEU A 84 -10.48 -17.56 20.84
N GLU A 85 -11.29 -17.96 21.82
CA GLU A 85 -12.73 -17.64 21.85
C GLU A 85 -13.00 -16.14 21.95
N GLU A 86 -12.04 -15.36 22.44
CA GLU A 86 -12.15 -13.90 22.48
C GLU A 86 -12.04 -13.27 21.09
N LEU A 87 -11.50 -13.99 20.10
CA LEU A 87 -11.33 -13.48 18.74
C LEU A 87 -12.67 -13.50 18.00
N GLY A 88 -13.13 -12.35 17.56
CA GLY A 88 -14.42 -12.19 16.92
C GLY A 88 -14.40 -12.42 15.41
N ALA A 89 -13.33 -12.04 14.75
CA ALA A 89 -13.20 -12.15 13.30
C ALA A 89 -11.74 -12.01 12.86
N VAL A 90 -11.46 -12.40 11.61
CA VAL A 90 -10.16 -12.21 10.96
C VAL A 90 -10.35 -11.43 9.67
N GLY A 91 -9.61 -10.34 9.52
CA GLY A 91 -9.54 -9.57 8.29
C GLY A 91 -8.26 -9.90 7.54
N HIS A 92 -8.37 -10.07 6.23
CA HIS A 92 -7.23 -10.40 5.37
C HIS A 92 -6.99 -9.31 4.35
N ARG A 93 -5.73 -8.92 4.19
CA ARG A 93 -5.33 -8.17 3.00
C ARG A 93 -5.28 -9.14 1.83
N MET A 94 -6.07 -8.81 0.78
CA MET A 94 -6.09 -9.53 -0.48
C MET A 94 -5.56 -8.59 -1.55
N VAL A 95 -4.59 -9.03 -2.35
CA VAL A 95 -3.89 -8.09 -3.23
C VAL A 95 -4.73 -7.75 -4.46
N HIS A 96 -5.12 -8.72 -5.27
CA HIS A 96 -5.73 -8.43 -6.56
C HIS A 96 -7.13 -9.03 -6.69
N GLY A 97 -8.13 -8.16 -6.65
CA GLY A 97 -9.54 -8.56 -6.80
C GLY A 97 -10.06 -8.55 -8.23
N GLY A 98 -9.23 -8.16 -9.21
CA GLY A 98 -9.67 -8.03 -10.60
C GLY A 98 -10.84 -7.06 -10.73
N GLU A 99 -11.74 -7.34 -11.68
CA GLU A 99 -12.98 -6.58 -11.84
C GLU A 99 -14.14 -7.10 -10.98
N LYS A 100 -13.92 -8.22 -10.28
CA LYS A 100 -14.96 -8.91 -9.52
C LYS A 100 -15.24 -8.30 -8.16
N PHE A 101 -14.26 -7.61 -7.58
CA PHE A 101 -14.37 -7.06 -6.23
C PHE A 101 -14.17 -5.55 -6.23
N ASN A 102 -15.22 -4.84 -5.87
CA ASN A 102 -15.22 -3.37 -5.74
C ASN A 102 -15.41 -2.91 -4.29
N GLN A 103 -15.44 -3.84 -3.35
CA GLN A 103 -15.59 -3.57 -1.93
C GLN A 103 -15.08 -4.76 -1.13
N SER A 104 -14.90 -4.57 0.17
CA SER A 104 -14.57 -5.64 1.10
C SER A 104 -15.74 -6.60 1.25
N VAL A 105 -15.45 -7.89 1.42
CA VAL A 105 -16.48 -8.94 1.43
C VAL A 105 -16.20 -10.01 2.47
N LEU A 106 -17.27 -10.64 2.98
CA LEU A 106 -17.17 -11.89 3.74
C LEU A 106 -16.62 -12.98 2.82
N LEU A 107 -15.65 -13.74 3.31
CA LEU A 107 -15.00 -14.81 2.56
C LEU A 107 -15.85 -16.08 2.68
N THR A 108 -16.71 -16.29 1.69
CA THR A 108 -17.49 -17.52 1.50
C THR A 108 -16.78 -18.41 0.50
N PRO A 109 -17.16 -19.72 0.39
CA PRO A 109 -16.58 -20.59 -0.64
C PRO A 109 -16.70 -20.02 -2.06
N GLU A 110 -17.83 -19.39 -2.40
CA GLU A 110 -18.06 -18.75 -3.70
C GLU A 110 -17.13 -17.57 -3.93
N VAL A 111 -16.91 -16.74 -2.89
CA VAL A 111 -16.00 -15.60 -2.96
C VAL A 111 -14.56 -16.10 -3.14
N LEU A 112 -14.15 -17.13 -2.42
CA LEU A 112 -12.81 -17.70 -2.53
C LEU A 112 -12.56 -18.30 -3.93
N GLU A 113 -13.55 -18.92 -4.53
CA GLU A 113 -13.47 -19.41 -5.91
C GLU A 113 -13.29 -18.25 -6.89
N ALA A 114 -14.07 -17.18 -6.74
CA ALA A 114 -13.95 -15.99 -7.57
C ALA A 114 -12.59 -15.30 -7.40
N PHE A 115 -12.06 -15.27 -6.18
CA PHE A 115 -10.72 -14.72 -5.91
C PHE A 115 -9.62 -15.60 -6.53
N THR A 116 -9.75 -16.92 -6.46
CA THR A 116 -8.81 -17.86 -7.07
C THR A 116 -8.71 -17.64 -8.59
N ALA A 117 -9.82 -17.28 -9.23
CA ALA A 117 -9.84 -16.94 -10.65
C ALA A 117 -9.00 -15.70 -10.99
N CYS A 118 -8.63 -14.89 -10.01
CA CYS A 118 -7.75 -13.72 -10.17
C CYS A 118 -6.26 -14.04 -9.99
N ASN A 119 -5.89 -15.30 -9.71
CA ASN A 119 -4.50 -15.67 -9.43
C ASN A 119 -3.54 -15.30 -10.57
N ASP A 120 -3.97 -15.38 -11.82
CA ASP A 120 -3.13 -15.05 -12.98
C ASP A 120 -2.74 -13.57 -13.00
N LEU A 121 -3.53 -12.69 -12.39
CA LEU A 121 -3.26 -11.26 -12.32
C LEU A 121 -2.21 -10.92 -11.24
N ALA A 122 -2.07 -11.76 -10.22
CA ALA A 122 -1.10 -11.58 -9.14
C ALA A 122 -0.58 -12.95 -8.67
N PRO A 123 0.20 -13.66 -9.49
CA PRO A 123 0.59 -15.06 -9.22
C PRO A 123 1.51 -15.22 -8.01
N LEU A 124 2.20 -14.16 -7.60
CA LEU A 124 3.08 -14.19 -6.43
C LEU A 124 2.35 -13.82 -5.13
N HIS A 125 1.22 -13.13 -5.20
CA HIS A 125 0.52 -12.59 -4.03
C HIS A 125 -0.77 -13.32 -3.71
N ASN A 126 -1.65 -13.51 -4.69
CA ASN A 126 -2.98 -14.07 -4.44
C ASN A 126 -2.94 -15.49 -3.88
N PRO A 127 -2.11 -16.42 -4.39
CA PRO A 127 -2.01 -17.75 -3.78
C PRO A 127 -1.56 -17.73 -2.31
N ALA A 128 -0.65 -16.82 -1.96
CA ALA A 128 -0.21 -16.65 -0.58
C ALA A 128 -1.34 -16.13 0.32
N ASN A 129 -2.14 -15.18 -0.17
CA ASN A 129 -3.30 -14.68 0.55
C ASN A 129 -4.29 -15.83 0.85
N LEU A 130 -4.56 -16.68 -0.14
CA LEU A 130 -5.42 -17.85 0.02
C LEU A 130 -4.90 -18.83 1.06
N LYS A 131 -3.59 -19.06 1.11
CA LYS A 131 -2.98 -19.93 2.12
C LYS A 131 -3.28 -19.42 3.52
N GLY A 132 -3.24 -18.09 3.74
CA GLY A 132 -3.59 -17.49 5.01
C GLY A 132 -5.06 -17.72 5.39
N VAL A 133 -5.97 -17.53 4.46
CA VAL A 133 -7.41 -17.78 4.68
C VAL A 133 -7.65 -19.25 5.00
N ASN A 134 -7.07 -20.15 4.22
CA ASN A 134 -7.24 -21.59 4.42
C ASN A 134 -6.64 -22.06 5.75
N ALA A 135 -5.53 -21.49 6.17
CA ALA A 135 -4.91 -21.78 7.45
C ALA A 135 -5.82 -21.40 8.61
N VAL A 136 -6.44 -20.23 8.57
CA VAL A 136 -7.41 -19.78 9.58
C VAL A 136 -8.62 -20.70 9.57
N SER A 137 -9.15 -21.06 8.40
CA SER A 137 -10.31 -21.96 8.29
C SER A 137 -10.03 -23.34 8.87
N ALA A 138 -8.81 -23.85 8.71
CA ALA A 138 -8.41 -25.15 9.25
C ALA A 138 -8.36 -25.13 10.79
N LEU A 139 -7.90 -24.02 11.37
CA LEU A 139 -7.70 -23.89 12.82
C LEU A 139 -8.94 -23.37 13.55
N LEU A 140 -9.72 -22.50 12.92
CA LEU A 140 -10.94 -21.89 13.47
C LEU A 140 -12.05 -21.93 12.40
N PRO A 141 -12.68 -23.11 12.17
CA PRO A 141 -13.62 -23.28 11.04
C PRO A 141 -14.84 -22.36 11.07
N SER A 142 -15.23 -21.91 12.26
CA SER A 142 -16.46 -21.12 12.43
C SER A 142 -16.22 -19.60 12.49
N ILE A 143 -14.96 -19.15 12.52
CA ILE A 143 -14.69 -17.72 12.64
C ILE A 143 -15.02 -17.00 11.34
N PRO A 144 -15.73 -15.85 11.38
CA PRO A 144 -15.93 -15.05 10.19
C PRO A 144 -14.61 -14.47 9.68
N GLN A 145 -14.43 -14.50 8.37
CA GLN A 145 -13.26 -13.94 7.72
C GLN A 145 -13.69 -12.96 6.63
N VAL A 146 -12.98 -11.85 6.50
CA VAL A 146 -13.26 -10.78 5.55
C VAL A 146 -12.03 -10.55 4.68
N GLY A 147 -12.25 -10.37 3.39
CA GLY A 147 -11.21 -9.98 2.44
C GLY A 147 -11.31 -8.49 2.11
N VAL A 148 -10.17 -7.80 2.17
CA VAL A 148 -10.03 -6.38 1.82
C VAL A 148 -8.99 -6.27 0.71
N PHE A 149 -9.42 -5.77 -0.45
CA PHE A 149 -8.63 -5.84 -1.68
C PHE A 149 -7.91 -4.53 -1.97
N ASP A 150 -6.62 -4.63 -2.32
CA ASP A 150 -5.81 -3.47 -2.72
C ASP A 150 -6.38 -2.75 -3.93
N THR A 151 -7.09 -3.46 -4.80
CA THR A 151 -7.64 -2.95 -6.07
C THR A 151 -9.07 -2.42 -5.96
N ALA A 152 -9.79 -2.73 -4.88
CA ALA A 152 -11.23 -2.50 -4.80
C ALA A 152 -11.61 -1.01 -4.87
N PHE A 153 -10.88 -0.14 -4.18
CA PHE A 153 -11.16 1.30 -4.17
C PHE A 153 -11.08 1.92 -5.57
N HIS A 154 -10.23 1.36 -6.42
CA HIS A 154 -9.97 1.87 -7.77
C HIS A 154 -10.98 1.39 -8.82
N GLN A 155 -11.94 0.54 -8.43
CA GLN A 155 -12.93 0.00 -9.38
C GLN A 155 -13.98 1.02 -9.82
N THR A 156 -13.95 2.23 -9.28
CA THR A 156 -14.82 3.33 -9.69
C THR A 156 -14.23 4.16 -10.85
N MET A 157 -13.03 3.84 -11.32
CA MET A 157 -12.44 4.53 -12.47
C MET A 157 -13.29 4.35 -13.72
N PRO A 158 -13.50 5.42 -14.51
CA PRO A 158 -14.15 5.29 -15.80
C PRO A 158 -13.27 4.52 -16.80
N ASP A 159 -13.90 3.93 -17.81
CA ASP A 159 -13.20 3.04 -18.74
C ASP A 159 -12.07 3.74 -19.50
N TYR A 160 -12.25 5.00 -19.88
CA TYR A 160 -11.20 5.76 -20.57
C TYR A 160 -9.98 6.04 -19.68
N ALA A 161 -10.11 5.92 -18.37
CA ALA A 161 -9.00 6.07 -17.43
C ALA A 161 -8.26 4.74 -17.20
N TYR A 162 -8.96 3.61 -17.20
CA TYR A 162 -8.33 2.34 -16.89
C TYR A 162 -7.88 1.54 -18.11
N MET A 163 -8.37 1.83 -19.32
CA MET A 163 -7.98 1.08 -20.51
C MET A 163 -6.61 1.50 -21.03
N TYR A 164 -5.80 0.50 -21.37
CA TYR A 164 -4.57 0.76 -22.12
C TYR A 164 -4.87 0.82 -23.63
N ALA A 165 -4.10 1.61 -24.34
CA ALA A 165 -4.19 1.72 -25.79
C ALA A 165 -3.49 0.53 -26.48
N LEU A 166 -3.92 -0.66 -26.17
CA LEU A 166 -3.50 -1.94 -26.72
C LEU A 166 -4.64 -2.51 -27.56
N PRO A 167 -4.41 -3.58 -28.36
CA PRO A 167 -5.54 -4.26 -28.99
C PRO A 167 -6.61 -4.61 -27.96
N TYR A 168 -7.85 -4.22 -28.22
CA TYR A 168 -8.97 -4.37 -27.27
C TYR A 168 -9.15 -5.81 -26.78
N GLU A 169 -8.85 -6.78 -27.63
CA GLU A 169 -8.91 -8.20 -27.30
C GLU A 169 -7.97 -8.61 -26.16
N MET A 170 -6.92 -7.86 -25.89
CA MET A 170 -6.05 -8.11 -24.72
C MET A 170 -6.81 -7.89 -23.42
N TYR A 171 -7.66 -6.89 -23.38
CA TYR A 171 -8.58 -6.67 -22.26
C TYR A 171 -9.62 -7.80 -22.18
N GLU A 172 -10.25 -8.11 -23.29
CA GLU A 172 -11.30 -9.13 -23.32
C GLU A 172 -10.82 -10.51 -22.92
N LYS A 173 -9.64 -10.92 -23.40
CA LYS A 173 -9.07 -12.25 -23.14
C LYS A 173 -8.44 -12.39 -21.76
N TYR A 174 -7.70 -11.37 -21.34
CA TYR A 174 -6.79 -11.46 -20.18
C TYR A 174 -7.09 -10.46 -19.08
N GLY A 175 -8.07 -9.60 -19.25
CA GLY A 175 -8.38 -8.55 -18.28
C GLY A 175 -7.28 -7.51 -18.15
N ILE A 176 -6.50 -7.27 -19.22
CA ILE A 176 -5.38 -6.32 -19.20
C ILE A 176 -5.94 -4.90 -19.21
N ARG A 177 -5.84 -4.24 -18.06
CA ARG A 177 -6.25 -2.86 -17.82
C ARG A 177 -5.50 -2.34 -16.60
N ARG A 178 -5.64 -1.05 -16.32
CA ARG A 178 -5.20 -0.47 -15.04
C ARG A 178 -6.14 -0.92 -13.93
N TYR A 179 -5.62 -1.50 -12.87
CA TYR A 179 -6.37 -1.81 -11.66
C TYR A 179 -6.00 -0.88 -10.51
N GLY A 180 -4.70 -0.62 -10.31
CA GLY A 180 -4.20 0.17 -9.20
C GLY A 180 -4.08 -0.65 -7.92
N PHE A 181 -3.26 -0.15 -7.01
CA PHE A 181 -2.97 -0.79 -5.72
C PHE A 181 -2.90 0.27 -4.63
N HIS A 182 -2.56 -0.09 -3.41
CA HIS A 182 -2.64 0.78 -2.24
C HIS A 182 -4.07 1.34 -2.02
N GLY A 183 -5.08 0.69 -2.57
CA GLY A 183 -6.45 1.21 -2.53
C GLY A 183 -6.98 1.39 -1.12
N THR A 184 -6.64 0.48 -0.21
CA THR A 184 -7.02 0.60 1.20
C THR A 184 -6.43 1.85 1.83
N SER A 185 -5.15 2.15 1.55
CA SER A 185 -4.48 3.37 2.02
C SER A 185 -5.12 4.62 1.41
N HIS A 186 -5.30 4.66 0.09
CA HIS A 186 -5.91 5.81 -0.58
C HIS A 186 -7.33 6.07 -0.07
N ARG A 187 -8.10 5.04 0.15
CA ARG A 187 -9.45 5.15 0.74
C ARG A 187 -9.38 5.70 2.16
N TYR A 188 -8.52 5.16 2.98
CA TYR A 188 -8.38 5.61 4.36
C TYR A 188 -7.97 7.09 4.44
N VAL A 189 -6.91 7.49 3.75
CA VAL A 189 -6.36 8.85 3.85
C VAL A 189 -7.27 9.89 3.19
N SER A 190 -7.98 9.53 2.12
CA SER A 190 -8.93 10.45 1.49
C SER A 190 -10.15 10.73 2.37
N GLN A 191 -10.61 9.74 3.14
CA GLN A 191 -11.65 9.91 4.13
C GLN A 191 -11.12 10.67 5.35
N ARG A 192 -9.94 10.28 5.83
CA ARG A 192 -9.37 10.87 7.04
C ARG A 192 -9.04 12.36 6.89
N VAL A 193 -8.53 12.77 5.72
CA VAL A 193 -8.22 14.19 5.50
C VAL A 193 -9.48 15.06 5.60
N CYS A 194 -10.60 14.57 5.10
CA CYS A 194 -11.88 15.29 5.21
C CYS A 194 -12.34 15.39 6.66
N GLU A 195 -12.21 14.32 7.44
CA GLU A 195 -12.51 14.34 8.88
C GLU A 195 -11.58 15.33 9.60
N TYR A 196 -10.28 15.28 9.31
CA TYR A 196 -9.28 16.15 9.91
C TYR A 196 -9.55 17.63 9.64
N LEU A 197 -9.95 17.95 8.41
CA LEU A 197 -10.25 19.33 8.01
C LEU A 197 -11.68 19.75 8.35
N GLY A 198 -12.53 18.81 8.79
CA GLY A 198 -13.94 19.09 9.08
C GLY A 198 -14.75 19.43 7.84
N VAL A 199 -14.45 18.81 6.71
CA VAL A 199 -15.16 19.03 5.43
C VAL A 199 -15.83 17.77 4.92
N ASP A 200 -16.90 17.95 4.14
CA ASP A 200 -17.57 16.84 3.47
C ASP A 200 -16.75 16.41 2.24
N PRO A 201 -16.55 15.10 2.01
CA PRO A 201 -15.90 14.62 0.78
C PRO A 201 -16.66 15.00 -0.50
N ALA A 202 -17.97 15.20 -0.43
CA ALA A 202 -18.78 15.61 -1.56
C ALA A 202 -18.27 16.94 -2.12
N GLY A 203 -18.10 17.01 -3.43
CA GLY A 203 -17.58 18.19 -4.12
C GLY A 203 -16.09 18.41 -3.98
N LYS A 204 -15.35 17.56 -3.28
CA LYS A 204 -13.90 17.71 -3.11
C LYS A 204 -13.13 16.91 -4.14
N ARG A 205 -12.06 17.54 -4.66
CA ARG A 205 -11.09 16.95 -5.56
C ARG A 205 -9.79 16.78 -4.79
N ILE A 206 -9.44 15.53 -4.51
CA ILE A 206 -8.33 15.19 -3.62
C ILE A 206 -7.29 14.40 -4.41
N ILE A 207 -6.02 14.76 -4.25
CA ILE A 207 -4.90 13.98 -4.76
C ILE A 207 -4.20 13.35 -3.56
N THR A 208 -4.18 12.02 -3.52
CA THR A 208 -3.56 11.26 -2.45
C THR A 208 -2.22 10.70 -2.91
N CYS A 209 -1.14 11.12 -2.26
CA CYS A 209 0.22 10.71 -2.61
C CYS A 209 0.75 9.76 -1.55
N HIS A 210 0.65 8.47 -1.83
CA HIS A 210 1.19 7.41 -0.98
C HIS A 210 2.62 7.11 -1.45
N VAL A 211 3.60 7.64 -0.74
CA VAL A 211 5.01 7.62 -1.15
C VAL A 211 5.83 6.94 -0.06
N GLY A 212 6.30 5.76 -0.36
CA GLY A 212 7.12 4.94 0.53
C GLY A 212 8.10 4.13 -0.28
N ASN A 213 8.43 2.93 0.17
CA ASN A 213 9.25 2.01 -0.60
C ASN A 213 8.55 1.63 -1.93
N GLY A 214 7.26 1.30 -1.87
CA GLY A 214 6.36 1.37 -3.01
C GLY A 214 5.65 2.72 -3.00
N GLY A 215 5.17 3.18 -4.15
CA GLY A 215 4.49 4.46 -4.23
C GLY A 215 3.41 4.52 -5.30
N SER A 216 2.34 5.25 -5.01
CA SER A 216 1.28 5.54 -5.97
C SER A 216 0.58 6.85 -5.63
N ILE A 217 -0.06 7.42 -6.64
CA ILE A 217 -0.89 8.61 -6.50
C ILE A 217 -2.27 8.27 -7.03
N SER A 218 -3.31 8.76 -6.35
CA SER A 218 -4.70 8.59 -6.81
C SER A 218 -5.40 9.93 -6.88
N ALA A 219 -6.31 10.06 -7.84
CA ALA A 219 -7.24 11.16 -7.98
C ALA A 219 -8.57 10.73 -7.41
N VAL A 220 -9.04 11.42 -6.36
CA VAL A 220 -10.27 11.08 -5.66
C VAL A 220 -11.22 12.25 -5.76
N LYS A 221 -12.39 12.02 -6.33
CA LYS A 221 -13.43 13.02 -6.50
C LYS A 221 -14.75 12.53 -5.91
N ASP A 222 -15.35 13.35 -5.07
CA ASP A 222 -16.59 12.98 -4.38
C ASP A 222 -16.47 11.67 -3.60
N GLY A 223 -15.29 11.42 -3.00
CA GLY A 223 -15.02 10.20 -2.26
C GLY A 223 -14.72 8.96 -3.10
N LYS A 224 -14.64 9.08 -4.42
CA LYS A 224 -14.42 7.96 -5.34
C LYS A 224 -13.15 8.13 -6.13
N CYS A 225 -12.38 7.03 -6.31
CA CYS A 225 -11.21 7.03 -7.15
C CYS A 225 -11.62 7.18 -8.62
N ILE A 226 -11.02 8.14 -9.31
CA ILE A 226 -11.24 8.35 -10.75
C ILE A 226 -10.00 8.03 -11.58
N ASP A 227 -8.82 7.97 -10.96
CA ASP A 227 -7.58 7.55 -11.61
C ASP A 227 -6.54 7.19 -10.54
N THR A 228 -5.56 6.37 -10.94
CA THR A 228 -4.45 5.98 -10.06
C THR A 228 -3.22 5.64 -10.90
N SER A 229 -2.04 5.78 -10.30
CA SER A 229 -0.78 5.68 -11.04
C SER A 229 -0.27 4.26 -11.27
N MET A 230 -0.56 3.32 -10.38
CA MET A 230 -0.20 1.92 -10.61
C MET A 230 -1.13 1.29 -11.64
N GLY A 231 -0.67 0.25 -12.30
CA GLY A 231 -1.33 -0.31 -13.47
C GLY A 231 -1.97 -1.66 -13.24
N LEU A 232 -1.80 -2.56 -14.22
CA LEU A 232 -2.14 -3.98 -14.10
C LEU A 232 -1.39 -4.59 -12.93
N THR A 233 -0.15 -4.16 -12.71
CA THR A 233 0.74 -4.57 -11.63
C THR A 233 1.20 -3.34 -10.85
N PRO A 234 1.79 -3.51 -9.66
CA PRO A 234 2.32 -2.40 -8.86
C PRO A 234 3.62 -1.77 -9.43
N LEU A 235 3.91 -1.95 -10.71
CA LEU A 235 5.15 -1.47 -11.34
C LEU A 235 4.99 -0.10 -11.99
N GLU A 236 3.90 0.13 -12.72
CA GLU A 236 3.66 1.38 -13.45
C GLU A 236 3.52 2.57 -12.49
N GLY A 237 3.88 3.76 -12.96
CA GLY A 237 3.62 5.00 -12.25
C GLY A 237 4.89 5.65 -11.72
N LEU A 238 4.89 5.93 -10.43
CA LEU A 238 5.99 6.61 -9.75
C LEU A 238 7.28 5.80 -9.77
N MET A 239 8.42 6.50 -9.79
CA MET A 239 9.70 5.91 -9.46
C MET A 239 9.66 5.48 -7.99
N MET A 240 10.07 4.25 -7.71
CA MET A 240 10.00 3.67 -6.36
C MET A 240 11.40 3.26 -5.89
N GLY A 241 11.49 2.63 -4.73
CA GLY A 241 12.79 2.22 -4.17
C GLY A 241 13.60 1.33 -5.10
N THR A 242 12.96 0.28 -5.64
CA THR A 242 13.60 -0.69 -6.54
C THR A 242 12.85 -0.87 -7.87
N ARG A 243 11.69 -0.24 -8.02
CA ARG A 243 10.83 -0.34 -9.21
C ARG A 243 11.01 0.88 -10.09
N SER A 244 11.06 0.66 -11.39
CA SER A 244 11.27 1.73 -12.36
C SER A 244 10.15 2.76 -12.40
N GLY A 245 8.91 2.35 -12.15
CA GLY A 245 7.73 3.14 -12.53
C GLY A 245 7.64 3.22 -14.06
N ASP A 246 7.10 4.33 -14.55
CA ASP A 246 6.91 4.54 -15.99
C ASP A 246 8.22 4.43 -16.77
N VAL A 247 8.20 3.63 -17.82
CA VAL A 247 9.30 3.44 -18.75
C VAL A 247 8.70 3.17 -20.13
N ASP A 248 9.42 3.59 -21.19
CA ASP A 248 9.00 3.33 -22.56
C ASP A 248 8.93 1.81 -22.81
N GLY A 249 7.79 1.32 -23.31
CA GLY A 249 7.63 -0.08 -23.68
C GLY A 249 8.66 -0.54 -24.71
N GLY A 250 9.04 0.33 -25.66
CA GLY A 250 10.10 0.06 -26.62
C GLY A 250 11.48 -0.12 -25.97
N ALA A 251 11.75 0.65 -24.90
CA ALA A 251 13.00 0.48 -24.13
C ALA A 251 13.03 -0.88 -23.42
N VAL A 252 11.89 -1.36 -22.94
CA VAL A 252 11.80 -2.66 -22.27
C VAL A 252 12.19 -3.78 -23.23
N THR A 253 11.59 -3.85 -24.41
CA THR A 253 11.92 -4.87 -25.41
C THR A 253 13.34 -4.72 -25.97
N PHE A 254 13.82 -3.49 -26.10
CA PHE A 254 15.20 -3.21 -26.49
C PHE A 254 16.22 -3.81 -25.51
N ILE A 255 15.99 -3.62 -24.21
CA ILE A 255 16.87 -4.18 -23.17
C ILE A 255 16.81 -5.71 -23.17
N MET A 256 15.61 -6.29 -23.33
CA MET A 256 15.46 -7.74 -23.40
C MET A 256 16.30 -8.33 -24.53
N ASP A 257 16.27 -7.68 -25.70
CA ASP A 257 17.04 -8.10 -26.85
C ASP A 257 18.54 -7.96 -26.61
N LYS A 258 18.99 -6.78 -26.14
CA LYS A 258 20.43 -6.50 -25.91
C LYS A 258 21.06 -7.37 -24.84
N GLU A 259 20.33 -7.63 -23.77
CA GLU A 259 20.85 -8.38 -22.60
C GLU A 259 20.43 -9.85 -22.62
N GLY A 260 19.66 -10.29 -23.62
CA GLY A 260 19.20 -11.67 -23.73
C GLY A 260 18.29 -12.09 -22.58
N LEU A 261 17.37 -11.20 -22.13
CA LEU A 261 16.52 -11.45 -20.98
C LEU A 261 15.19 -12.08 -21.37
N ALA A 262 14.82 -13.14 -20.66
CA ALA A 262 13.48 -13.71 -20.70
C ALA A 262 12.50 -12.76 -19.99
N PRO A 263 11.17 -12.88 -20.23
CA PRO A 263 10.19 -12.01 -19.55
C PRO A 263 10.31 -11.97 -18.03
N SER A 264 10.55 -13.13 -17.38
CA SER A 264 10.71 -13.19 -15.92
C SER A 264 11.96 -12.45 -15.44
N GLU A 265 13.06 -12.53 -16.20
CA GLU A 265 14.30 -11.81 -15.88
C GLU A 265 14.13 -10.31 -16.07
N MET A 266 13.40 -9.89 -17.11
CA MET A 266 13.08 -8.49 -17.33
C MET A 266 12.16 -7.93 -16.23
N SER A 267 11.17 -8.71 -15.82
CA SER A 267 10.31 -8.36 -14.69
C SER A 267 11.13 -8.15 -13.42
N ASN A 268 12.08 -9.04 -13.14
CA ASN A 268 12.99 -8.90 -11.99
C ASN A 268 13.83 -7.62 -12.08
N LEU A 269 14.35 -7.30 -13.26
CA LEU A 269 15.12 -6.08 -13.48
C LEU A 269 14.28 -4.82 -13.15
N LEU A 270 13.05 -4.77 -13.68
CA LEU A 270 12.17 -3.62 -13.50
C LEU A 270 11.66 -3.46 -12.04
N ASN A 271 11.45 -4.58 -11.35
CA ASN A 271 10.87 -4.58 -10.00
C ASN A 271 11.92 -4.54 -8.88
N LYS A 272 13.08 -5.15 -9.07
CA LYS A 272 14.07 -5.36 -8.00
C LYS A 272 15.39 -4.61 -8.19
N LYS A 273 15.72 -4.20 -9.41
CA LYS A 273 17.05 -3.65 -9.74
C LYS A 273 16.97 -2.22 -10.32
N SER A 274 15.82 -1.62 -10.29
CA SER A 274 15.55 -0.31 -10.87
C SER A 274 15.24 0.74 -9.80
N GLY A 275 14.55 1.80 -10.14
CA GLY A 275 14.16 2.83 -9.19
C GLY A 275 15.33 3.57 -8.59
N VAL A 276 15.16 4.01 -7.36
CA VAL A 276 16.18 4.76 -6.61
C VAL A 276 17.47 3.94 -6.48
N ALA A 277 17.35 2.65 -6.13
CA ALA A 277 18.51 1.77 -6.03
C ALA A 277 19.23 1.61 -7.36
N GLY A 278 18.49 1.45 -8.46
CA GLY A 278 19.08 1.27 -9.79
C GLY A 278 19.79 2.52 -10.31
N VAL A 279 19.21 3.68 -10.09
CA VAL A 279 19.81 4.96 -10.53
C VAL A 279 21.01 5.33 -9.68
N THR A 280 20.93 5.18 -8.36
CA THR A 280 22.01 5.58 -7.46
C THR A 280 23.15 4.57 -7.41
N GLY A 281 22.84 3.28 -7.49
CA GLY A 281 23.81 2.21 -7.22
C GLY A 281 24.22 2.12 -5.75
N VAL A 282 23.54 2.85 -4.86
CA VAL A 282 23.91 2.96 -3.44
C VAL A 282 22.86 2.30 -2.55
N SER A 283 21.59 2.71 -2.67
CA SER A 283 20.54 2.27 -1.75
C SER A 283 19.15 2.56 -2.32
N SER A 284 18.16 1.83 -1.83
CA SER A 284 16.75 2.16 -2.02
C SER A 284 16.18 2.99 -0.87
N ASP A 285 16.92 3.13 0.23
CA ASP A 285 16.48 3.89 1.41
C ASP A 285 16.68 5.39 1.16
N MET A 286 15.56 6.13 1.13
CA MET A 286 15.58 7.56 0.85
C MET A 286 16.39 8.36 1.87
N ARG A 287 16.47 7.92 3.12
CA ARG A 287 17.29 8.60 4.15
C ARG A 287 18.76 8.55 3.78
N GLU A 288 19.24 7.39 3.34
CA GLU A 288 20.63 7.22 2.88
C GLU A 288 20.91 7.99 1.60
N VAL A 289 19.96 7.97 0.67
CA VAL A 289 20.09 8.68 -0.61
C VAL A 289 20.10 10.19 -0.41
N ILE A 290 19.24 10.72 0.45
CA ILE A 290 19.22 12.16 0.79
C ILE A 290 20.55 12.56 1.43
N ALA A 291 21.04 11.79 2.39
CA ALA A 291 22.33 12.06 3.05
C ALA A 291 23.49 12.07 2.04
N ALA A 292 23.55 11.08 1.15
CA ALA A 292 24.60 10.99 0.12
C ALA A 292 24.51 12.15 -0.88
N ALA A 293 23.31 12.58 -1.24
CA ALA A 293 23.12 13.73 -2.13
C ALA A 293 23.66 15.03 -1.48
N HIS A 294 23.40 15.22 -0.20
CA HIS A 294 23.93 16.35 0.57
C HIS A 294 25.46 16.33 0.64
N GLU A 295 26.06 15.16 0.63
CA GLU A 295 27.53 14.99 0.60
C GLU A 295 28.13 15.15 -0.81
N GLY A 296 27.30 15.42 -1.82
CA GLY A 296 27.73 15.68 -3.18
C GLY A 296 27.68 14.51 -4.14
N ASN A 297 27.05 13.40 -3.79
CA ASN A 297 26.89 12.27 -4.70
C ASN A 297 25.92 12.65 -5.85
N PRO A 298 26.43 12.75 -7.11
CA PRO A 298 25.62 13.27 -8.22
C PRO A 298 24.49 12.34 -8.65
N ARG A 299 24.68 11.02 -8.56
CA ARG A 299 23.63 10.06 -8.92
C ARG A 299 22.51 10.02 -7.87
N CYS A 300 22.84 10.25 -6.62
CA CYS A 300 21.83 10.39 -5.57
C CYS A 300 21.01 11.68 -5.76
N ARG A 301 21.67 12.79 -6.11
CA ARG A 301 20.96 14.05 -6.46
C ARG A 301 20.06 13.84 -7.66
N LEU A 302 20.54 13.17 -8.70
CA LEU A 302 19.74 12.85 -9.87
C LEU A 302 18.50 12.03 -9.51
N ALA A 303 18.68 11.00 -8.68
CA ALA A 303 17.57 10.14 -8.26
C ALA A 303 16.49 10.91 -7.51
N LEU A 304 16.88 11.82 -6.61
CA LEU A 304 15.93 12.66 -5.86
C LEU A 304 15.17 13.60 -6.80
N ASP A 305 15.86 14.19 -7.76
CA ASP A 305 15.24 15.09 -8.74
C ASP A 305 14.25 14.33 -9.63
N MET A 306 14.63 13.15 -10.11
CA MET A 306 13.74 12.27 -10.89
C MET A 306 12.50 11.88 -10.10
N TYR A 307 12.69 11.50 -8.85
CA TYR A 307 11.64 11.05 -7.94
C TYR A 307 10.61 12.16 -7.71
N ALA A 308 11.07 13.35 -7.35
CA ALA A 308 10.21 14.50 -7.12
C ALA A 308 9.51 14.96 -8.41
N TYR A 309 10.22 14.95 -9.53
CA TYR A 309 9.67 15.32 -10.83
C TYR A 309 8.49 14.44 -11.25
N ARG A 310 8.63 13.10 -11.07
CA ARG A 310 7.58 12.15 -11.40
C ARG A 310 6.32 12.36 -10.54
N VAL A 311 6.50 12.55 -9.24
CA VAL A 311 5.38 12.84 -8.31
C VAL A 311 4.66 14.12 -8.76
N LYS A 312 5.41 15.16 -9.03
CA LYS A 312 4.84 16.46 -9.47
C LYS A 312 4.07 16.32 -10.78
N LYS A 313 4.58 15.57 -11.74
CA LYS A 313 3.88 15.32 -13.01
C LYS A 313 2.55 14.61 -12.81
N TYR A 314 2.50 13.62 -11.93
CA TYR A 314 1.24 12.93 -11.61
C TYR A 314 0.25 13.84 -10.89
N ILE A 315 0.71 14.68 -9.98
CA ILE A 315 -0.16 15.69 -9.34
C ILE A 315 -0.78 16.59 -10.41
N GLY A 316 0.03 17.09 -11.34
CA GLY A 316 -0.45 17.93 -12.44
C GLY A 316 -1.42 17.20 -13.36
N ALA A 317 -1.12 15.96 -13.73
CA ALA A 317 -1.98 15.12 -14.56
C ALA A 317 -3.36 14.89 -13.90
N TYR A 318 -3.38 14.63 -12.61
CA TYR A 318 -4.64 14.37 -11.90
C TYR A 318 -5.42 15.63 -11.59
N ALA A 319 -4.75 16.75 -11.35
CA ALA A 319 -5.42 18.05 -11.29
C ALA A 319 -6.10 18.36 -12.62
N ALA A 320 -5.44 18.08 -13.74
CA ALA A 320 -6.03 18.24 -15.08
C ALA A 320 -7.25 17.31 -15.25
N ALA A 321 -7.13 16.04 -14.84
CA ALA A 321 -8.23 15.06 -14.95
C ALA A 321 -9.46 15.48 -14.16
N MET A 322 -9.28 16.16 -13.03
CA MET A 322 -10.37 16.62 -12.15
C MET A 322 -10.82 18.06 -12.42
N ASN A 323 -10.20 18.74 -13.36
CA ASN A 323 -10.40 20.18 -13.61
C ASN A 323 -10.06 21.03 -12.38
N GLY A 324 -8.98 20.71 -11.72
CA GLY A 324 -8.48 21.39 -10.53
C GLY A 324 -8.33 20.44 -9.35
N VAL A 325 -7.86 20.98 -8.23
CA VAL A 325 -7.62 20.23 -7.00
C VAL A 325 -7.94 21.10 -5.80
N ASP A 326 -8.53 20.52 -4.76
CA ASP A 326 -8.84 21.20 -3.50
C ASP A 326 -7.89 20.82 -2.38
N ILE A 327 -7.48 19.54 -2.35
CA ILE A 327 -6.62 19.00 -1.29
C ILE A 327 -5.57 18.09 -1.92
N ILE A 328 -4.31 18.28 -1.52
CA ILE A 328 -3.20 17.36 -1.82
C ILE A 328 -2.71 16.83 -0.47
N LEU A 329 -2.58 15.52 -0.35
CA LEU A 329 -2.03 14.93 0.87
C LEU A 329 -0.88 13.99 0.58
N PHE A 330 0.04 13.92 1.54
CA PHE A 330 1.18 13.01 1.53
C PHE A 330 1.06 11.99 2.65
N THR A 331 1.33 10.74 2.32
CA THR A 331 1.29 9.61 3.24
C THR A 331 2.35 8.59 2.84
N GLY A 332 2.49 7.52 3.60
CA GLY A 332 3.56 6.54 3.41
C GLY A 332 4.87 7.02 4.03
N GLY A 333 5.86 6.14 4.12
CA GLY A 333 7.10 6.42 4.84
C GLY A 333 7.82 7.70 4.41
N VAL A 334 7.95 7.93 3.10
CA VAL A 334 8.56 9.16 2.57
C VAL A 334 7.61 10.35 2.74
N GLY A 335 6.34 10.18 2.38
CA GLY A 335 5.34 11.24 2.48
C GLY A 335 5.14 11.75 3.90
N GLU A 336 5.18 10.86 4.89
CA GLU A 336 4.97 11.21 6.29
C GLU A 336 6.20 11.80 6.97
N ASN A 337 7.43 11.37 6.56
CA ASN A 337 8.64 11.62 7.34
C ASN A 337 9.70 12.49 6.64
N GLN A 338 9.64 12.66 5.32
CA GLN A 338 10.69 13.34 4.56
C GLN A 338 10.22 14.73 4.11
N ALA A 339 10.43 15.73 4.96
CA ALA A 339 10.02 17.11 4.70
C ALA A 339 10.66 17.68 3.41
N ASP A 340 11.93 17.37 3.17
CA ASP A 340 12.64 17.83 1.97
C ASP A 340 11.96 17.32 0.69
N MET A 341 11.49 16.09 0.70
CA MET A 341 10.81 15.52 -0.45
C MET A 341 9.43 16.15 -0.65
N ARG A 342 8.68 16.39 0.42
CA ARG A 342 7.39 17.09 0.32
C ARG A 342 7.56 18.50 -0.25
N GLU A 343 8.59 19.22 0.17
CA GLU A 343 8.92 20.54 -0.40
C GLU A 343 9.22 20.41 -1.90
N ALA A 344 10.03 19.43 -2.28
CA ALA A 344 10.37 19.18 -3.68
C ALA A 344 9.14 18.81 -4.53
N PHE A 345 8.21 18.02 -3.99
CA PHE A 345 6.96 17.67 -4.69
C PHE A 345 6.08 18.90 -4.94
N CYS A 346 6.05 19.82 -3.98
CA CYS A 346 5.21 21.03 -4.06
C CYS A 346 5.86 22.16 -4.85
N ASN A 347 7.17 22.11 -5.08
CA ASN A 347 7.89 23.18 -5.78
C ASN A 347 7.40 23.28 -7.23
N GLY A 348 6.94 24.47 -7.62
CA GLY A 348 6.43 24.69 -8.96
C GLY A 348 4.95 24.33 -9.16
N LEU A 349 4.20 24.11 -8.07
CA LEU A 349 2.76 23.91 -8.12
C LEU A 349 1.96 25.18 -7.82
N ASP A 350 2.60 26.33 -7.82
CA ASP A 350 1.98 27.64 -7.58
C ASP A 350 0.80 27.88 -8.51
N TYR A 351 0.92 27.46 -9.77
CA TYR A 351 -0.13 27.62 -10.77
C TYR A 351 -1.43 26.89 -10.42
N LEU A 352 -1.36 25.87 -9.58
CA LEU A 352 -2.53 25.17 -9.06
C LEU A 352 -3.15 25.87 -7.86
N GLY A 353 -2.45 26.83 -7.28
CA GLY A 353 -2.85 27.52 -6.05
C GLY A 353 -2.23 26.94 -4.79
N VAL A 354 -1.13 26.18 -4.92
CA VAL A 354 -0.39 25.63 -3.78
C VAL A 354 0.59 26.67 -3.25
N SER A 355 0.50 26.94 -1.95
CA SER A 355 1.46 27.74 -1.19
C SER A 355 1.88 26.94 0.03
N LEU A 356 3.10 26.40 0.00
CA LEU A 356 3.63 25.58 1.09
C LEU A 356 4.16 26.46 2.22
N ASP A 357 3.81 26.13 3.45
CA ASP A 357 4.42 26.68 4.66
C ASP A 357 5.69 25.87 4.95
N LYS A 358 6.84 26.36 4.50
CA LYS A 358 8.11 25.62 4.59
C LYS A 358 8.53 25.39 6.03
N ALA A 359 8.34 26.35 6.92
CA ALA A 359 8.68 26.22 8.33
C ALA A 359 7.83 25.14 8.99
N LYS A 360 6.53 25.15 8.76
CA LYS A 360 5.61 24.14 9.28
C LYS A 360 5.94 22.76 8.71
N ASN A 361 6.16 22.66 7.40
CA ASN A 361 6.52 21.40 6.74
C ASN A 361 7.75 20.75 7.39
N ASN A 362 8.76 21.54 7.73
CA ASN A 362 10.00 21.04 8.31
C ASN A 362 9.83 20.44 9.71
N THR A 363 8.73 20.74 10.40
CA THR A 363 8.45 20.22 11.76
C THR A 363 7.61 18.95 11.76
N VAL A 364 7.01 18.58 10.63
CA VAL A 364 6.04 17.48 10.57
C VAL A 364 6.75 16.16 10.21
N ARG A 365 6.63 15.18 11.11
CA ARG A 365 7.15 13.82 10.93
C ARG A 365 6.17 12.83 11.54
N GLY A 366 5.44 12.09 10.69
CA GLY A 366 4.54 11.04 11.14
C GLY A 366 3.26 11.50 11.84
N ASP A 367 2.96 12.79 11.82
CA ASP A 367 1.76 13.35 12.44
C ASP A 367 0.82 13.95 11.40
N GLU A 368 -0.47 14.01 11.74
CA GLU A 368 -1.44 14.75 10.93
C GLU A 368 -1.16 16.26 11.04
N ALA A 369 -1.08 16.92 9.90
CA ALA A 369 -0.86 18.37 9.90
C ALA A 369 -1.25 19.00 8.56
N ILE A 370 -1.61 20.27 8.61
CA ILE A 370 -1.72 21.13 7.45
C ILE A 370 -0.35 21.77 7.24
N ILE A 371 0.24 21.62 6.05
CA ILE A 371 1.56 22.17 5.72
C ILE A 371 1.51 23.26 4.66
N SER A 372 0.31 23.66 4.24
CA SER A 372 0.10 24.84 3.38
C SER A 372 -0.15 26.08 4.21
N THR A 373 0.12 27.27 3.62
CA THR A 373 -0.19 28.54 4.26
C THR A 373 -1.69 28.75 4.36
N PRO A 374 -2.19 29.60 5.31
CA PRO A 374 -3.63 29.85 5.45
C PRO A 374 -4.30 30.40 4.21
N ASP A 375 -3.56 31.12 3.34
CA ASP A 375 -4.07 31.68 2.09
C ASP A 375 -3.89 30.78 0.87
N SER A 376 -3.33 29.59 1.05
CA SER A 376 -3.19 28.61 -0.03
C SER A 376 -4.57 28.22 -0.53
N LYS A 377 -4.80 28.28 -1.83
CA LYS A 377 -6.06 27.84 -2.45
C LYS A 377 -6.23 26.34 -2.35
N VAL A 378 -5.13 25.61 -2.48
CA VAL A 378 -5.08 24.15 -2.29
C VAL A 378 -4.55 23.87 -0.89
N THR A 379 -5.31 23.12 -0.11
CA THR A 379 -4.84 22.67 1.21
C THR A 379 -3.90 21.49 1.02
N VAL A 380 -2.71 21.60 1.59
CA VAL A 380 -1.73 20.50 1.54
C VAL A 380 -1.55 19.95 2.96
N CYS A 381 -1.68 18.63 3.07
CA CYS A 381 -1.66 17.94 4.37
C CYS A 381 -0.68 16.78 4.38
N VAL A 382 -0.25 16.42 5.59
CA VAL A 382 0.33 15.11 5.89
C VAL A 382 -0.72 14.32 6.66
N ILE A 383 -1.06 13.13 6.16
CA ILE A 383 -2.03 12.23 6.80
C ILE A 383 -1.41 10.86 6.89
N PRO A 384 -0.95 10.41 8.06
CA PRO A 384 -0.41 9.06 8.23
C PRO A 384 -1.44 8.00 7.84
N THR A 385 -1.02 7.02 7.04
CA THR A 385 -1.89 5.92 6.65
C THR A 385 -1.97 4.86 7.74
N ASP A 386 -3.08 4.11 7.77
CA ASP A 386 -3.27 2.97 8.66
C ASP A 386 -4.13 1.92 7.96
N GLU A 387 -3.49 1.16 7.08
CA GLU A 387 -4.16 0.15 6.26
C GLU A 387 -4.75 -0.97 7.11
N GLU A 388 -4.02 -1.43 8.13
CA GLU A 388 -4.47 -2.50 8.99
C GLU A 388 -5.71 -2.11 9.80
N LEU A 389 -5.77 -0.87 10.31
CA LEU A 389 -6.96 -0.36 10.99
C LEU A 389 -8.15 -0.31 10.04
N MET A 390 -7.94 0.10 8.79
CA MET A 390 -9.00 0.13 7.79
C MET A 390 -9.53 -1.29 7.52
N ILE A 391 -8.63 -2.27 7.43
CA ILE A 391 -9.03 -3.68 7.29
C ILE A 391 -9.85 -4.12 8.49
N ALA A 392 -9.44 -3.77 9.70
CA ALA A 392 -10.16 -4.12 10.92
C ALA A 392 -11.56 -3.49 10.96
N LYS A 393 -11.67 -2.21 10.58
CA LYS A 393 -12.96 -1.51 10.50
C LYS A 393 -13.90 -2.13 9.47
N ASP A 394 -13.39 -2.47 8.29
CA ASP A 394 -14.18 -3.15 7.27
C ASP A 394 -14.64 -4.53 7.74
N THR A 395 -13.76 -5.25 8.42
CA THR A 395 -14.07 -6.56 8.99
C THR A 395 -15.21 -6.45 9.99
N MET A 396 -15.11 -5.51 10.93
CA MET A 396 -16.16 -5.30 11.93
C MET A 396 -17.51 -4.92 11.30
N ALA A 397 -17.49 -4.13 10.23
CA ALA A 397 -18.73 -3.70 9.57
C ALA A 397 -19.46 -4.84 8.84
N LEU A 398 -18.76 -5.92 8.48
CA LEU A 398 -19.30 -7.02 7.69
C LEU A 398 -19.64 -8.28 8.51
N VAL A 399 -19.26 -8.31 9.79
CA VAL A 399 -19.51 -9.48 10.66
C VAL A 399 -20.53 -9.22 11.75
#